data_8cf835f01592bdbd27cf4061d16f9e1c
#
_entry.id   8cf835f01592bdbd27cf4061d16f9e1c
#
_cell.length_a   1.000
_cell.length_b   1.000
_cell.length_c   1.000
_cell.angle_alpha   90.00
_cell.angle_beta   90.00
_cell.angle_gamma   90.00
#
_symmetry.space_group_name_H-M   'P 1'
#
loop_
_entity.id
_entity.type
_entity.pdbx_description
1 polymer ?
#
loop_
_entity_poly.entity_id
_entity_poly.type
_entity_poly.pdbx_seq_one_letter_code
_entity_poly.pdbx_strand_id
1 'polypeptide(L)'
;MKYRYNKGDAVVVKRNLKMGCSYFMESGPNTYTYNNIADGMKEFEGKTVHIAGHIDDQYFIEEDNKSYAWTDQMFLTQDKYSAACVCESLL
;
A
#
# COMPACT_ATOMS: atom_id res chain seq x y z
N MET A 1 -3.12 8.50 15.95
CA MET A 1 -3.69 8.80 14.62
C MET A 1 -4.32 7.56 14.05
N LYS A 2 -5.32 7.77 13.20
CA LYS A 2 -6.04 6.65 12.60
C LYS A 2 -5.35 6.18 11.32
N TYR A 3 -5.48 4.90 11.04
CA TYR A 3 -5.04 4.37 9.76
C TYR A 3 -5.96 4.87 8.64
N ARG A 4 -5.35 5.12 7.49
CA ARG A 4 -6.09 5.57 6.31
C ARG A 4 -7.06 4.51 5.81
N TYR A 5 -6.66 3.25 5.92
CA TYR A 5 -7.47 2.11 5.46
C TYR A 5 -7.82 1.21 6.63
N ASN A 6 -8.99 0.60 6.53
CA ASN A 6 -9.49 -0.30 7.57
C ASN A 6 -9.75 -1.68 6.97
N LYS A 7 -9.89 -2.67 7.87
CA LYS A 7 -10.20 -4.03 7.45
C LYS A 7 -11.43 -4.04 6.53
N GLY A 8 -11.28 -4.71 5.39
CA GLY A 8 -12.34 -4.80 4.40
C GLY A 8 -12.28 -3.75 3.30
N ASP A 9 -11.47 -2.70 3.48
CA ASP A 9 -11.34 -1.67 2.46
C ASP A 9 -10.63 -2.22 1.22
N ALA A 10 -11.11 -1.83 0.05
CA ALA A 10 -10.47 -2.15 -1.21
C ALA A 10 -9.50 -1.04 -1.56
N VAL A 11 -8.28 -1.40 -1.91
CA VAL A 11 -7.24 -0.44 -2.29
C VAL A 11 -6.54 -0.94 -3.55
N VAL A 12 -5.95 -0.01 -4.29
CA VAL A 12 -5.19 -0.36 -5.49
C VAL A 12 -3.71 -0.26 -5.17
N VAL A 13 -2.97 -1.29 -5.50
CA VAL A 13 -1.52 -1.31 -5.30
C VAL A 13 -0.87 -0.47 -6.39
N LYS A 14 0.06 0.39 -6.00
CA LYS A 14 0.80 1.22 -6.96
C LYS A 14 1.53 0.37 -7.98
N ARG A 15 1.66 0.90 -9.17
CA ARG A 15 2.52 0.32 -10.19
C ARG A 15 3.94 0.83 -9.99
N ASN A 16 4.89 0.12 -10.59
CA ASN A 16 6.30 0.51 -10.54
C ASN A 16 6.87 0.54 -9.13
N LEU A 17 6.46 -0.41 -8.30
CA LEU A 17 7.08 -0.61 -7.00
C LEU A 17 8.52 -1.06 -7.22
N LYS A 18 9.45 -0.39 -6.56
CA LYS A 18 10.88 -0.63 -6.79
C LYS A 18 11.50 -1.39 -5.65
N MET A 19 12.16 -2.49 -5.97
CA MET A 19 12.98 -3.22 -5.00
C MET A 19 14.07 -2.30 -4.46
N GLY A 20 14.32 -2.40 -3.17
CA GLY A 20 15.35 -1.60 -2.52
C GLY A 20 14.90 -0.21 -2.08
N CYS A 21 13.71 0.23 -2.46
CA CYS A 21 13.15 1.49 -1.97
C CYS A 21 12.35 1.23 -0.70
N SER A 22 12.38 2.20 0.20
CA SER A 22 11.59 2.13 1.43
C SER A 22 10.27 2.85 1.23
N TYR A 23 9.19 2.20 1.60
CA TYR A 23 7.84 2.76 1.52
C TYR A 23 7.30 2.92 2.94
N PHE A 24 6.92 4.12 3.29
CA PHE A 24 6.59 4.48 4.67
C PHE A 24 5.09 4.48 4.90
N MET A 25 4.71 4.33 6.17
CA MET A 25 3.35 4.58 6.60
C MET A 25 3.11 6.09 6.62
N GLU A 26 1.97 6.52 6.09
CA GLU A 26 1.55 7.92 6.09
C GLU A 26 0.41 8.16 7.07
N SER A 27 -0.05 7.13 7.73
CA SER A 27 -1.14 7.20 8.69
C SER A 27 -0.88 6.23 9.82
N GLY A 28 -1.75 6.25 10.83
CA GLY A 28 -1.59 5.39 11.99
C GLY A 28 -0.69 6.01 13.04
N PRO A 29 -0.35 5.25 14.08
CA PRO A 29 0.37 5.79 15.24
C PRO A 29 1.84 6.10 14.98
N ASN A 30 2.45 5.52 13.94
CA ASN A 30 3.88 5.69 13.71
C ASN A 30 4.19 5.79 12.23
N THR A 31 4.43 7.03 11.77
CA THR A 31 4.72 7.30 10.37
C THR A 31 6.19 7.09 10.02
N TYR A 32 7.01 6.69 10.98
CA TYR A 32 8.39 6.28 10.70
C TYR A 32 8.49 4.82 10.31
N THR A 33 7.43 4.06 10.49
CA THR A 33 7.39 2.66 10.09
C THR A 33 7.48 2.55 8.57
N TYR A 34 8.30 1.65 8.09
CA TYR A 34 8.46 1.45 6.65
C TYR A 34 8.66 -0.03 6.34
N ASN A 35 8.53 -0.35 5.07
CA ASN A 35 8.86 -1.67 4.58
C ASN A 35 9.38 -1.58 3.14
N ASN A 36 10.12 -2.58 2.74
CA ASN A 36 10.65 -2.67 1.39
C ASN A 36 9.79 -3.63 0.57
N ILE A 37 9.93 -3.55 -0.74
CA ILE A 37 9.19 -4.41 -1.64
C ILE A 37 9.88 -5.75 -1.76
N ALA A 38 9.13 -6.83 -1.55
CA ALA A 38 9.58 -8.19 -1.83
C ALA A 38 9.08 -8.60 -3.23
N ASP A 39 9.76 -9.56 -3.85
CA ASP A 39 9.40 -10.02 -5.19
C ASP A 39 7.92 -10.38 -5.32
N GLY A 40 7.40 -11.13 -4.35
CA GLY A 40 6.01 -11.57 -4.38
C GLY A 40 5.00 -10.43 -4.32
N MET A 41 5.40 -9.27 -3.80
CA MET A 41 4.51 -8.11 -3.74
C MET A 41 4.29 -7.48 -5.11
N LYS A 42 5.25 -7.61 -6.01
CA LYS A 42 5.14 -7.02 -7.34
C LYS A 42 4.04 -7.66 -8.19
N GLU A 43 3.63 -8.86 -7.84
CA GLU A 43 2.52 -9.52 -8.51
C GLU A 43 1.20 -8.75 -8.38
N PHE A 44 1.11 -7.92 -7.36
CA PHE A 44 -0.12 -7.18 -7.07
C PHE A 44 -0.14 -5.78 -7.66
N GLU A 45 0.91 -5.36 -8.34
CA GLU A 45 0.99 -4.02 -8.92
C GLU A 45 -0.22 -3.74 -9.82
N GLY A 46 -0.89 -2.63 -9.55
CA GLY A 46 -2.05 -2.21 -10.32
C GLY A 46 -3.33 -2.96 -10.02
N LYS A 47 -3.29 -3.92 -9.12
CA LYS A 47 -4.47 -4.72 -8.76
C LYS A 47 -5.18 -4.14 -7.56
N THR A 48 -6.49 -4.39 -7.51
CA THR A 48 -7.29 -4.06 -6.33
C THR A 48 -7.14 -5.20 -5.33
N VAL A 49 -6.80 -4.84 -4.10
CA VAL A 49 -6.65 -5.79 -3.01
C VAL A 49 -7.47 -5.32 -1.81
N HIS A 50 -7.68 -6.21 -0.85
CA HIS A 50 -8.52 -5.92 0.31
C HIS A 50 -7.69 -5.97 1.59
N ILE A 51 -7.86 -4.96 2.41
CA ILE A 51 -7.14 -4.86 3.69
C ILE A 51 -7.68 -5.93 4.64
N ALA A 52 -6.78 -6.77 5.13
CA ALA A 52 -7.15 -7.80 6.11
C ALA A 52 -7.05 -7.28 7.54
N GLY A 53 -6.22 -6.28 7.78
CA GLY A 53 -6.06 -5.69 9.10
C GLY A 53 -4.74 -4.96 9.24
N HIS A 54 -4.41 -4.61 10.47
CA HIS A 54 -3.17 -3.91 10.81
C HIS A 54 -2.41 -4.73 11.85
N ILE A 55 -1.12 -4.91 11.64
CA ILE A 55 -0.24 -5.55 12.61
C ILE A 55 1.09 -4.79 12.57
N ASP A 56 1.59 -4.40 13.76
CA ASP A 56 2.87 -3.69 13.90
C ASP A 56 2.93 -2.43 13.04
N ASP A 57 1.84 -1.67 13.04
CA ASP A 57 1.71 -0.41 12.33
C ASP A 57 1.79 -0.54 10.80
N GLN A 58 1.50 -1.71 10.27
CA GLN A 58 1.48 -1.95 8.84
C GLN A 58 0.21 -2.69 8.46
N TYR A 59 -0.14 -2.60 7.18
CA TYR A 59 -1.33 -3.27 6.66
C TYR A 59 -0.99 -4.68 6.22
N PHE A 60 -2.00 -5.52 6.26
CA PHE A 60 -1.96 -6.85 5.67
C PHE A 60 -3.15 -6.98 4.74
N ILE A 61 -2.99 -7.71 3.66
CA ILE A 61 -4.04 -7.89 2.67
C ILE A 61 -4.46 -9.35 2.60
N GLU A 62 -5.68 -9.57 2.13
CA GLU A 62 -6.22 -10.92 2.07
C GLU A 62 -5.65 -11.71 0.90
N GLU A 63 -5.35 -11.03 -0.19
CA GLU A 63 -4.93 -11.67 -1.45
C GLU A 63 -3.58 -12.35 -1.37
N ASP A 64 -2.70 -11.90 -0.47
CA ASP A 64 -1.41 -12.57 -0.28
C ASP A 64 -1.41 -13.48 0.96
N ASN A 65 -2.58 -13.72 1.50
CA ASN A 65 -2.77 -14.57 2.68
C ASN A 65 -1.98 -14.04 3.89
N LYS A 66 -1.88 -12.73 4.01
CA LYS A 66 -1.17 -12.03 5.09
C LYS A 66 0.32 -12.33 5.11
N SER A 67 0.89 -12.64 3.95
CA SER A 67 2.30 -13.01 3.85
C SER A 67 3.25 -11.81 3.88
N TYR A 68 2.78 -10.64 3.47
CA TYR A 68 3.61 -9.44 3.37
C TYR A 68 3.00 -8.31 4.16
N ALA A 69 3.86 -7.40 4.62
CA ALA A 69 3.44 -6.17 5.30
C ALA A 69 3.43 -5.03 4.28
N TRP A 70 2.35 -4.26 4.25
CA TRP A 70 2.14 -3.20 3.29
C TRP A 70 2.05 -1.86 4.00
N THR A 71 2.47 -0.81 3.32
CA THR A 71 2.41 0.56 3.86
C THR A 71 1.54 1.43 2.98
N ASP A 72 1.12 2.59 3.52
CA ASP A 72 0.29 3.54 2.77
C ASP A 72 0.91 3.92 1.44
N GLN A 73 2.23 4.09 1.41
CA GLN A 73 2.90 4.52 0.19
C GLN A 73 2.92 3.46 -0.90
N MET A 74 2.53 2.24 -0.58
CA MET A 74 2.41 1.17 -1.57
C MET A 74 1.05 1.16 -2.24
N PHE A 75 0.09 1.94 -1.73
CA PHE A 75 -1.28 1.97 -2.24
C PHE A 75 -1.64 3.33 -2.81
N LEU A 76 -2.64 3.35 -3.68
CA LEU A 76 -3.25 4.58 -4.18
C LEU A 76 -4.58 4.78 -3.47
N THR A 77 -4.78 5.95 -2.86
CA THR A 77 -6.08 6.29 -2.29
C THR A 77 -7.04 6.67 -3.42
N GLN A 78 -8.35 6.61 -3.14
CA GLN A 78 -9.36 6.97 -4.12
C GLN A 78 -9.11 8.37 -4.69
N ASP A 79 -8.95 9.35 -3.81
CA ASP A 79 -8.73 10.74 -4.22
C ASP A 79 -7.38 10.92 -4.89
N LYS A 80 -6.36 10.35 -4.30
CA LYS A 80 -5.01 10.40 -4.86
C LYS A 80 -4.91 9.59 -6.14
N TYR A 81 -5.72 8.55 -6.26
CA TYR A 81 -5.72 7.73 -7.47
C TYR A 81 -6.09 8.58 -8.69
N SER A 82 -7.16 9.35 -8.59
CA SER A 82 -7.56 10.20 -9.71
C SER A 82 -6.49 11.21 -10.07
N ALA A 83 -5.89 11.86 -9.08
CA ALA A 83 -4.82 12.82 -9.31
C ALA A 83 -3.56 12.14 -9.80
N ALA A 84 -3.21 11.00 -9.22
CA ALA A 84 -2.00 10.26 -9.57
C ALA A 84 -2.06 9.72 -10.99
N CYS A 85 -3.24 9.28 -11.44
CA CYS A 85 -3.41 8.81 -12.81
C CYS A 85 -3.05 9.90 -13.81
N VAL A 86 -3.48 11.13 -13.54
CA VAL A 86 -3.14 12.26 -14.40
C VAL A 86 -1.65 12.52 -14.35
N CYS A 87 -1.09 12.59 -13.16
CA CYS A 87 0.34 12.86 -13.00
C CYS A 87 1.21 11.77 -13.61
N GLU A 88 0.86 10.53 -13.39
CA GLU A 88 1.62 9.41 -13.92
C GLU A 88 1.54 9.34 -15.45
N SER A 89 0.43 9.77 -16.01
CA SER A 89 0.29 9.83 -17.45
C SER A 89 1.22 10.85 -18.08
N LEU A 90 1.60 11.87 -17.34
CA LEU A 90 2.49 12.91 -17.81
C LEU A 90 3.96 12.55 -17.62
N LEU A 91 4.22 11.57 -16.80
CA LEU A 91 5.57 11.14 -16.52
C LEU A 91 5.97 9.95 -17.39
#